data_cd2e49704388110ffc69c95b33a8046a
#
_entry.id   cd2e49704388110ffc69c95b33a8046a
#
_cell.length_a   1.000
_cell.length_b   1.000
_cell.length_c   1.000
_cell.angle_alpha   90.00
_cell.angle_beta   90.00
_cell.angle_gamma   90.00
#
_symmetry.space_group_name_H-M   'P 1'
#
loop_
_entity.id
_entity.type
_entity.pdbx_description
1 polymer ?
#
loop_
_entity_poly.entity_id
_entity_poly.type
_entity_poly.pdbx_seq_one_letter_code
_entity_poly.pdbx_strand_id
1 'polypeptide(L)'
;MRENVSIAATAATAVWLATAPLSGGQQRPGFVIEEATIATIHAAMRSGSLTCRGLVEEYLRRIDAYDKQGPAINSLVEINGSARNEADALDRRFKSGGLSGPLHCIPTIVKDNFETIGLQSANGSLALKGFISTKDAYQVGRIKEAGAIVLAKSNMAEWAFTPYETVSSILPGYTKNPYVLDRVTAGSSGGTAAAIAANLGAVGLGSDTGNSIRGPSSHQALAGIRSTMGLTSRGGVIPLSSLADVAGPMTRTLTDAVAILQVISGSDPDDPVTVPGTPEAKGFSPAGRPSSPANYLQALRPDALKGARIGVLRQAYERDTLDQEIGQIFLAAVEDMRKAGAVIVDPARVDLSSAQRPQGVGPCAGFKYDLNRYLASHGDRVPVKSLEEIIRSRRFHPSVQRRLEQSQEGAANGIDSPACVAEAEYRQKVRAAVLALMDEQKLDALVYPTWSNPPRLIGDLNTPHGDNSQFFSPTTGFPSINIPMGYTRGSLPAGITFFGRAWDESTLIAVAYSYEQQTKHRRPPETTPPLR
;
A
#
# COMPACT_ATOMS: atom_id res chain seq x y z
N MET A 1 23.41 -100.85 34.92
CA MET A 1 23.05 -101.48 33.71
C MET A 1 21.56 -101.30 33.50
N ARG A 2 21.11 -100.27 32.99
CA ARG A 2 19.82 -100.06 32.34
C ARG A 2 19.88 -98.70 31.70
N GLU A 3 19.92 -98.71 30.40
CA GLU A 3 19.83 -97.53 29.55
C GLU A 3 18.36 -96.98 29.60
N ASN A 4 18.21 -95.70 29.74
CA ASN A 4 16.94 -94.98 29.53
C ASN A 4 17.10 -94.05 28.36
N VAL A 5 16.41 -94.38 27.29
CA VAL A 5 16.24 -93.53 26.09
C VAL A 5 15.13 -92.51 26.38
N SER A 6 15.44 -91.26 26.30
CA SER A 6 14.42 -90.15 26.36
C SER A 6 14.16 -89.66 24.96
N ILE A 7 12.88 -89.70 24.54
CA ILE A 7 12.35 -89.19 23.30
C ILE A 7 12.08 -87.69 23.49
N ALA A 8 12.73 -86.83 22.74
CA ALA A 8 12.41 -85.36 22.73
C ALA A 8 11.30 -85.06 21.71
N ALA A 9 10.21 -84.52 22.20
CA ALA A 9 9.13 -83.99 21.36
C ALA A 9 9.42 -82.56 21.01
N THR A 10 9.58 -82.25 19.72
CA THR A 10 9.73 -80.92 19.18
C THR A 10 8.35 -80.28 18.99
N ALA A 11 8.05 -79.26 19.79
CA ALA A 11 6.86 -78.40 19.60
C ALA A 11 7.19 -77.29 18.62
N ALA A 12 6.52 -77.24 17.48
CA ALA A 12 6.61 -76.15 16.51
C ALA A 12 5.68 -75.00 16.96
N THR A 13 6.27 -73.88 17.38
CA THR A 13 5.56 -72.64 17.71
C THR A 13 5.36 -71.83 16.41
N ALA A 14 4.12 -71.73 15.95
CA ALA A 14 3.72 -70.84 14.86
C ALA A 14 3.67 -69.41 15.38
N VAL A 15 4.61 -68.55 14.89
CA VAL A 15 4.60 -67.11 15.15
C VAL A 15 3.67 -66.45 14.14
N TRP A 16 2.50 -65.99 14.62
CA TRP A 16 1.61 -65.10 13.88
C TRP A 16 2.21 -63.69 13.90
N LEU A 17 2.79 -63.20 12.77
CA LEU A 17 3.11 -61.80 12.56
C LEU A 17 1.82 -61.06 12.29
N ALA A 18 1.30 -60.37 13.29
CA ALA A 18 0.22 -59.39 13.14
C ALA A 18 0.81 -58.16 12.46
N THR A 19 0.53 -58.00 11.17
CA THR A 19 0.77 -56.71 10.45
C THR A 19 -0.27 -55.73 10.93
N ALA A 20 0.12 -54.84 11.87
CA ALA A 20 -0.69 -53.67 12.21
C ALA A 20 -0.69 -52.69 10.99
N PRO A 21 -1.85 -52.15 10.56
CA PRO A 21 -1.85 -51.12 9.53
C PRO A 21 -1.24 -49.87 10.12
N LEU A 22 -0.16 -49.40 9.53
CA LEU A 22 0.40 -48.04 9.74
C LEU A 22 -0.57 -47.03 9.13
N SER A 23 -1.67 -46.74 9.83
CA SER A 23 -2.52 -45.59 9.55
C SER A 23 -2.17 -44.44 10.49
N GLY A 24 -0.94 -43.97 10.39
CA GLY A 24 -0.51 -42.67 10.90
C GLY A 24 -0.38 -41.72 9.72
N GLY A 25 -1.49 -41.27 9.18
CA GLY A 25 -1.49 -40.10 8.32
C GLY A 25 -1.02 -38.92 9.16
N GLN A 26 0.28 -38.60 9.10
CA GLN A 26 0.77 -37.30 9.54
C GLN A 26 -0.05 -36.27 8.77
N GLN A 27 -0.99 -35.61 9.43
CA GLN A 27 -1.60 -34.38 8.92
C GLN A 27 -0.42 -33.45 8.62
N ARG A 28 -0.18 -33.20 7.33
CA ARG A 28 0.78 -32.17 6.92
C ARG A 28 0.34 -30.91 7.63
N PRO A 29 1.24 -30.20 8.34
CA PRO A 29 0.88 -28.94 8.96
C PRO A 29 0.24 -28.07 7.88
N GLY A 30 -0.97 -27.56 8.13
CA GLY A 30 -1.69 -26.71 7.21
C GLY A 30 -0.85 -25.48 6.87
N PHE A 31 -1.04 -24.89 5.70
CA PHE A 31 -0.36 -23.66 5.31
C PHE A 31 -0.70 -22.55 6.31
N VAL A 32 0.30 -21.87 6.85
CA VAL A 32 0.14 -20.74 7.76
C VAL A 32 -0.05 -19.47 6.92
N ILE A 33 -1.23 -18.86 7.04
CA ILE A 33 -1.63 -17.70 6.24
C ILE A 33 -1.06 -16.38 6.80
N GLU A 34 -0.81 -16.33 8.12
CA GLU A 34 -0.25 -15.16 8.78
C GLU A 34 1.15 -14.87 8.23
N GLU A 35 1.36 -13.59 7.87
CA GLU A 35 2.59 -13.09 7.23
C GLU A 35 2.96 -13.82 5.91
N ALA A 36 2.01 -14.54 5.29
CA ALA A 36 2.25 -15.18 4.01
C ALA A 36 2.62 -14.15 2.92
N THR A 37 3.66 -14.46 2.16
CA THR A 37 4.15 -13.68 1.03
C THR A 37 3.73 -14.32 -0.29
N ILE A 38 3.82 -13.59 -1.40
CA ILE A 38 3.61 -14.13 -2.76
C ILE A 38 4.48 -15.38 -2.96
N ALA A 39 5.75 -15.33 -2.54
CA ALA A 39 6.69 -16.43 -2.69
C ALA A 39 6.28 -17.68 -1.89
N THR A 40 5.87 -17.51 -0.62
CA THR A 40 5.46 -18.65 0.25
C THR A 40 4.14 -19.25 -0.22
N ILE A 41 3.18 -18.45 -0.67
CA ILE A 41 1.92 -18.91 -1.27
C ILE A 41 2.22 -19.76 -2.51
N HIS A 42 3.02 -19.26 -3.45
CA HIS A 42 3.37 -19.99 -4.66
C HIS A 42 4.18 -21.27 -4.39
N ALA A 43 5.05 -21.25 -3.38
CA ALA A 43 5.79 -22.45 -2.95
C ALA A 43 4.84 -23.52 -2.41
N ALA A 44 3.86 -23.14 -1.59
CA ALA A 44 2.85 -24.04 -1.05
C ALA A 44 1.94 -24.63 -2.14
N MET A 45 1.59 -23.83 -3.17
CA MET A 45 0.84 -24.34 -4.31
C MET A 45 1.65 -25.35 -5.13
N ARG A 46 2.93 -25.07 -5.42
CA ARG A 46 3.80 -26.00 -6.16
C ARG A 46 4.01 -27.32 -5.41
N SER A 47 4.07 -27.28 -4.08
CA SER A 47 4.19 -28.51 -3.26
C SER A 47 2.86 -29.26 -3.10
N GLY A 48 1.74 -28.69 -3.58
CA GLY A 48 0.40 -29.27 -3.41
C GLY A 48 -0.15 -29.17 -1.98
N SER A 49 0.49 -28.40 -1.09
CA SER A 49 0.02 -28.18 0.28
C SER A 49 -1.06 -27.09 0.38
N LEU A 50 -1.27 -26.31 -0.68
CA LEU A 50 -2.23 -25.22 -0.76
C LEU A 50 -2.93 -25.21 -2.12
N THR A 51 -4.24 -24.99 -2.13
CA THR A 51 -5.01 -24.64 -3.33
C THR A 51 -5.42 -23.18 -3.30
N CYS A 52 -5.72 -22.59 -4.47
CA CYS A 52 -6.24 -21.23 -4.54
C CYS A 52 -7.56 -21.10 -3.77
N ARG A 53 -8.47 -22.07 -3.92
CA ARG A 53 -9.72 -22.10 -3.17
C ARG A 53 -9.49 -22.14 -1.67
N GLY A 54 -8.57 -22.99 -1.19
CA GLY A 54 -8.22 -23.08 0.22
C GLY A 54 -7.65 -21.76 0.76
N LEU A 55 -6.77 -21.09 0.01
CA LEU A 55 -6.22 -19.79 0.39
C LEU A 55 -7.31 -18.72 0.54
N VAL A 56 -8.22 -18.62 -0.44
CA VAL A 56 -9.33 -17.65 -0.40
C VAL A 56 -10.25 -17.93 0.80
N GLU A 57 -10.58 -19.19 1.09
CA GLU A 57 -11.40 -19.55 2.27
C GLU A 57 -10.73 -19.15 3.59
N GLU A 58 -9.42 -19.34 3.72
CA GLU A 58 -8.68 -18.94 4.92
C GLU A 58 -8.74 -17.41 5.14
N TYR A 59 -8.53 -16.61 4.09
CA TYR A 59 -8.66 -15.15 4.19
C TYR A 59 -10.10 -14.73 4.52
N LEU A 60 -11.11 -15.36 3.90
CA LEU A 60 -12.51 -15.05 4.19
C LEU A 60 -12.88 -15.38 5.63
N ARG A 61 -12.38 -16.51 6.20
CA ARG A 61 -12.58 -16.84 7.63
C ARG A 61 -11.94 -15.78 8.54
N ARG A 62 -10.74 -15.28 8.21
CA ARG A 62 -10.09 -14.21 8.98
C ARG A 62 -10.86 -12.90 8.89
N ILE A 63 -11.37 -12.55 7.70
CA ILE A 63 -12.22 -11.37 7.50
C ILE A 63 -13.46 -11.45 8.40
N ASP A 64 -14.14 -12.59 8.42
CA ASP A 64 -15.31 -12.80 9.27
C ASP A 64 -14.96 -12.66 10.76
N ALA A 65 -13.85 -13.25 11.19
CA ALA A 65 -13.44 -13.24 12.59
C ALA A 65 -12.96 -11.86 13.09
N TYR A 66 -12.36 -11.02 12.24
CA TYR A 66 -11.62 -9.85 12.70
C TYR A 66 -12.07 -8.51 12.12
N ASP A 67 -12.73 -8.48 10.95
CA ASP A 67 -13.11 -7.20 10.35
C ASP A 67 -14.39 -6.62 10.93
N LYS A 68 -15.45 -7.44 11.08
CA LYS A 68 -16.74 -7.02 11.64
C LYS A 68 -17.04 -7.62 13.02
N GLN A 69 -16.33 -8.68 13.38
CA GLN A 69 -16.43 -9.35 14.68
C GLN A 69 -15.10 -9.24 15.44
N GLY A 70 -15.03 -9.77 16.64
CA GLY A 70 -13.83 -9.73 17.49
C GLY A 70 -13.33 -8.29 17.69
N PRO A 71 -12.11 -7.94 17.24
CA PRO A 71 -11.57 -6.58 17.33
C PRO A 71 -12.38 -5.57 16.51
N ALA A 72 -13.17 -6.03 15.56
CA ALA A 72 -14.00 -5.21 14.68
C ALA A 72 -13.19 -4.06 14.06
N ILE A 73 -12.16 -4.42 13.26
CA ILE A 73 -11.24 -3.48 12.63
C ILE A 73 -11.95 -2.51 11.71
N ASN A 74 -13.06 -2.96 11.09
CA ASN A 74 -13.91 -2.15 10.22
C ASN A 74 -13.13 -1.59 9.01
N SER A 75 -12.35 -2.43 8.35
CA SER A 75 -11.46 -2.05 7.26
C SER A 75 -12.03 -2.30 5.87
N LEU A 76 -13.05 -3.15 5.72
CA LEU A 76 -13.58 -3.59 4.43
C LEU A 76 -15.01 -3.09 4.20
N VAL A 77 -15.25 -2.53 3.00
CA VAL A 77 -16.56 -2.03 2.56
C VAL A 77 -17.38 -3.14 1.92
N GLU A 78 -16.74 -3.94 1.05
CA GLU A 78 -17.41 -4.97 0.26
C GLU A 78 -16.48 -6.15 0.02
N ILE A 79 -17.00 -7.36 0.17
CA ILE A 79 -16.32 -8.62 -0.12
C ILE A 79 -16.71 -9.08 -1.52
N ASN A 80 -15.75 -9.53 -2.32
CA ASN A 80 -16.01 -10.09 -3.63
C ASN A 80 -16.74 -11.45 -3.52
N GLY A 81 -18.03 -11.45 -3.81
CA GLY A 81 -18.85 -12.67 -3.81
C GLY A 81 -18.40 -13.73 -4.82
N SER A 82 -17.66 -13.32 -5.87
CA SER A 82 -17.14 -14.22 -6.91
C SER A 82 -15.75 -14.79 -6.61
N ALA A 83 -15.07 -14.34 -5.54
CA ALA A 83 -13.68 -14.73 -5.25
C ALA A 83 -13.48 -16.26 -5.18
N ARG A 84 -14.46 -17.00 -4.66
CA ARG A 84 -14.44 -18.47 -4.61
C ARG A 84 -14.43 -19.09 -6.01
N ASN A 85 -15.28 -18.61 -6.90
CA ASN A 85 -15.39 -19.13 -8.26
C ASN A 85 -14.13 -18.76 -9.10
N GLU A 86 -13.58 -17.57 -8.87
CA GLU A 86 -12.31 -17.14 -9.48
C GLU A 86 -11.16 -18.04 -9.01
N ALA A 87 -11.12 -18.38 -7.71
CA ALA A 87 -10.14 -19.29 -7.16
C ALA A 87 -10.23 -20.71 -7.77
N ASP A 88 -11.45 -21.25 -7.91
CA ASP A 88 -11.66 -22.55 -8.57
C ASP A 88 -11.18 -22.54 -10.04
N ALA A 89 -11.38 -21.42 -10.74
CA ALA A 89 -10.88 -21.27 -12.12
C ALA A 89 -9.34 -21.24 -12.16
N LEU A 90 -8.69 -20.55 -11.21
CA LEU A 90 -7.23 -20.51 -11.09
C LEU A 90 -6.66 -21.87 -10.68
N ASP A 91 -7.33 -22.62 -9.80
CA ASP A 91 -6.93 -24.00 -9.46
C ASP A 91 -6.98 -24.94 -10.68
N ARG A 92 -8.00 -24.80 -11.54
CA ARG A 92 -8.06 -25.57 -12.81
C ARG A 92 -6.91 -25.18 -13.74
N ARG A 93 -6.63 -23.89 -13.88
CA ARG A 93 -5.48 -23.40 -14.69
C ARG A 93 -4.16 -23.92 -14.16
N PHE A 94 -3.96 -23.86 -12.83
CA PHE A 94 -2.74 -24.36 -12.19
C PHE A 94 -2.51 -25.84 -12.47
N LYS A 95 -3.54 -26.67 -12.38
CA LYS A 95 -3.47 -28.11 -12.68
C LYS A 95 -3.07 -28.41 -14.13
N SER A 96 -3.46 -27.56 -15.08
CA SER A 96 -3.17 -27.76 -16.49
C SER A 96 -1.85 -27.16 -16.97
N GLY A 97 -1.33 -26.11 -16.32
CA GLY A 97 -0.18 -25.37 -16.84
C GLY A 97 0.69 -24.68 -15.77
N GLY A 98 0.46 -24.91 -14.48
CA GLY A 98 1.19 -24.23 -13.40
C GLY A 98 0.67 -22.81 -13.16
N LEU A 99 1.52 -21.94 -12.58
CA LEU A 99 1.16 -20.54 -12.30
C LEU A 99 0.86 -19.78 -13.60
N SER A 100 -0.28 -19.11 -13.68
CA SER A 100 -0.70 -18.35 -14.86
C SER A 100 -0.09 -16.93 -14.92
N GLY A 101 0.68 -16.55 -13.93
CA GLY A 101 1.33 -15.25 -13.85
C GLY A 101 2.01 -15.02 -12.50
N PRO A 102 2.75 -13.89 -12.35
CA PRO A 102 3.51 -13.59 -11.14
C PRO A 102 2.64 -13.34 -9.90
N LEU A 103 1.34 -13.08 -10.07
CA LEU A 103 0.38 -12.88 -8.99
C LEU A 103 -0.71 -13.98 -8.97
N HIS A 104 -0.44 -15.14 -9.57
CA HIS A 104 -1.40 -16.23 -9.61
C HIS A 104 -1.98 -16.53 -8.23
N CYS A 105 -3.31 -16.40 -8.09
CA CYS A 105 -4.05 -16.63 -6.85
C CYS A 105 -3.61 -15.76 -5.66
N ILE A 106 -3.15 -14.52 -5.88
CA ILE A 106 -2.82 -13.61 -4.77
C ILE A 106 -4.05 -12.80 -4.38
N PRO A 107 -4.65 -13.05 -3.18
CA PRO A 107 -5.81 -12.30 -2.70
C PRO A 107 -5.42 -10.86 -2.36
N THR A 108 -6.00 -9.91 -3.11
CA THR A 108 -5.65 -8.50 -3.09
C THR A 108 -6.79 -7.67 -2.50
N ILE A 109 -6.47 -6.78 -1.57
CA ILE A 109 -7.39 -5.77 -1.04
C ILE A 109 -7.21 -4.48 -1.83
N VAL A 110 -8.30 -3.96 -2.39
CA VAL A 110 -8.27 -2.79 -3.27
C VAL A 110 -9.05 -1.63 -2.64
N LYS A 111 -8.43 -0.46 -2.53
CA LYS A 111 -9.07 0.74 -1.97
C LYS A 111 -10.36 1.09 -2.72
N ASP A 112 -11.36 1.60 -2.01
CA ASP A 112 -12.70 1.84 -2.54
C ASP A 112 -12.77 2.85 -3.70
N ASN A 113 -11.74 3.65 -3.92
CA ASN A 113 -11.66 4.56 -5.07
C ASN A 113 -11.16 3.95 -6.38
N PHE A 114 -10.78 2.66 -6.42
CA PHE A 114 -10.44 1.98 -7.66
C PHE A 114 -11.67 1.34 -8.30
N GLU A 115 -11.97 1.67 -9.53
CA GLU A 115 -12.98 0.97 -10.30
C GLU A 115 -12.64 -0.52 -10.41
N THR A 116 -13.63 -1.35 -10.14
CA THR A 116 -13.48 -2.80 -10.16
C THR A 116 -14.76 -3.41 -10.70
N ILE A 117 -14.66 -4.17 -11.80
CA ILE A 117 -15.83 -4.84 -12.40
C ILE A 117 -16.52 -5.72 -11.36
N GLY A 118 -17.83 -5.55 -11.23
CA GLY A 118 -18.68 -6.35 -10.33
C GLY A 118 -18.65 -5.94 -8.86
N LEU A 119 -17.84 -4.92 -8.49
CA LEU A 119 -17.77 -4.38 -7.14
C LEU A 119 -18.04 -2.87 -7.14
N GLN A 120 -18.63 -2.39 -6.05
CA GLN A 120 -18.91 -0.96 -5.88
C GLN A 120 -17.60 -0.15 -5.78
N SER A 121 -17.62 1.06 -6.33
CA SER A 121 -16.55 2.04 -6.22
C SER A 121 -17.12 3.37 -5.74
N ALA A 122 -17.20 3.54 -4.42
CA ALA A 122 -17.90 4.65 -3.79
C ALA A 122 -16.99 5.78 -3.27
N ASN A 123 -15.66 5.62 -3.34
CA ASN A 123 -14.70 6.60 -2.80
C ASN A 123 -14.98 6.98 -1.32
N GLY A 124 -15.46 5.99 -0.56
CA GLY A 124 -15.87 6.16 0.83
C GLY A 124 -17.22 6.88 1.02
N SER A 125 -17.94 7.27 -0.04
CA SER A 125 -19.10 8.16 0.07
C SER A 125 -20.43 7.50 -0.27
N LEU A 126 -21.44 7.75 0.55
CA LEU A 126 -22.84 7.40 0.23
C LEU A 126 -23.36 8.09 -1.03
N ALA A 127 -22.75 9.19 -1.47
CA ALA A 127 -23.14 9.88 -2.69
C ALA A 127 -22.91 9.02 -3.95
N LEU A 128 -21.92 8.11 -3.91
CA LEU A 128 -21.62 7.17 -4.98
C LEU A 128 -22.09 5.73 -4.68
N LYS A 129 -22.87 5.51 -3.61
CA LYS A 129 -23.37 4.18 -3.29
C LYS A 129 -24.13 3.56 -4.46
N GLY A 130 -23.76 2.34 -4.82
CA GLY A 130 -24.33 1.59 -5.93
C GLY A 130 -23.67 1.84 -7.28
N PHE A 131 -22.64 2.69 -7.36
CA PHE A 131 -21.85 2.81 -8.58
C PHE A 131 -20.96 1.56 -8.76
N ILE A 132 -21.31 0.73 -9.75
CA ILE A 132 -20.53 -0.43 -10.16
C ILE A 132 -19.95 -0.12 -11.55
N SER A 133 -18.62 -0.11 -11.65
CA SER A 133 -17.96 0.14 -12.92
C SER A 133 -18.09 -1.02 -13.90
N THR A 134 -18.12 -0.69 -15.18
CA THR A 134 -18.06 -1.66 -16.29
C THR A 134 -16.62 -1.92 -16.76
N LYS A 135 -15.65 -1.20 -16.19
CA LYS A 135 -14.22 -1.35 -16.47
C LYS A 135 -13.48 -1.51 -15.15
N ASP A 136 -12.40 -2.26 -15.16
CA ASP A 136 -11.41 -2.22 -14.08
C ASP A 136 -10.57 -0.94 -14.23
N ALA A 137 -10.16 -0.35 -13.10
CA ALA A 137 -9.06 0.60 -13.10
C ALA A 137 -7.81 -0.07 -13.71
N TYR A 138 -6.97 0.69 -14.42
CA TYR A 138 -5.80 0.13 -15.10
C TYR A 138 -4.99 -0.82 -14.22
N GLN A 139 -4.65 -0.40 -13.00
CA GLN A 139 -3.88 -1.24 -12.07
C GLN A 139 -4.65 -2.51 -11.65
N VAL A 140 -5.96 -2.43 -11.48
CA VAL A 140 -6.80 -3.59 -11.15
C VAL A 140 -6.82 -4.58 -12.31
N GLY A 141 -6.97 -4.11 -13.54
CA GLY A 141 -6.85 -4.94 -14.74
C GLY A 141 -5.50 -5.65 -14.80
N ARG A 142 -4.40 -4.91 -14.61
CA ARG A 142 -3.03 -5.46 -14.64
C ARG A 142 -2.79 -6.55 -13.60
N ILE A 143 -3.24 -6.37 -12.35
CA ILE A 143 -3.08 -7.42 -11.33
C ILE A 143 -3.94 -8.64 -11.61
N LYS A 144 -5.17 -8.47 -12.11
CA LYS A 144 -6.04 -9.59 -12.54
C LYS A 144 -5.43 -10.37 -13.71
N GLU A 145 -4.89 -9.68 -14.71
CA GLU A 145 -4.16 -10.30 -15.83
C GLU A 145 -2.96 -11.11 -15.35
N ALA A 146 -2.27 -10.63 -14.32
CA ALA A 146 -1.17 -11.33 -13.65
C ALA A 146 -1.63 -12.50 -12.76
N GLY A 147 -2.94 -12.73 -12.62
CA GLY A 147 -3.54 -13.85 -11.91
C GLY A 147 -4.01 -13.55 -10.48
N ALA A 148 -4.00 -12.29 -10.02
CA ALA A 148 -4.51 -11.92 -8.70
C ALA A 148 -6.05 -12.01 -8.63
N ILE A 149 -6.56 -12.21 -7.41
CA ILE A 149 -7.99 -12.13 -7.09
C ILE A 149 -8.23 -10.86 -6.29
N VAL A 150 -9.11 -9.97 -6.74
CA VAL A 150 -9.62 -8.90 -5.88
C VAL A 150 -10.54 -9.53 -4.85
N LEU A 151 -10.07 -9.63 -3.60
CA LEU A 151 -10.82 -10.28 -2.53
C LEU A 151 -11.87 -9.36 -1.90
N ALA A 152 -11.53 -8.07 -1.77
CA ALA A 152 -12.44 -7.08 -1.17
C ALA A 152 -12.07 -5.64 -1.56
N LYS A 153 -13.05 -4.75 -1.42
CA LYS A 153 -12.86 -3.29 -1.43
C LYS A 153 -12.67 -2.80 0.00
N SER A 154 -11.63 -2.01 0.23
CA SER A 154 -11.32 -1.49 1.57
C SER A 154 -11.87 -0.10 1.80
N ASN A 155 -12.20 0.18 3.08
CA ASN A 155 -12.57 1.52 3.52
C ASN A 155 -11.45 2.54 3.27
N MET A 156 -11.84 3.78 3.16
CA MET A 156 -10.93 4.92 2.98
C MET A 156 -11.48 6.16 3.66
N ALA A 157 -10.62 7.13 3.94
CA ALA A 157 -11.12 8.45 4.27
C ALA A 157 -11.94 9.00 3.11
N GLU A 158 -13.16 9.41 3.39
CA GLU A 158 -14.13 9.86 2.37
C GLU A 158 -13.54 10.94 1.47
N TRP A 159 -13.66 10.76 0.15
CA TRP A 159 -13.07 11.61 -0.90
C TRP A 159 -11.55 11.75 -0.81
N ALA A 160 -10.87 10.87 -0.07
CA ALA A 160 -9.45 10.94 0.24
C ALA A 160 -9.02 12.26 0.95
N PHE A 161 -9.93 12.94 1.61
CA PHE A 161 -9.75 14.30 2.12
C PHE A 161 -8.87 14.43 3.35
N THR A 162 -8.73 13.38 4.16
CA THR A 162 -7.87 13.45 5.34
C THR A 162 -6.75 12.40 5.30
N PRO A 163 -5.50 12.78 5.62
CA PRO A 163 -4.40 11.84 5.83
C PRO A 163 -4.36 11.27 7.25
N TYR A 164 -5.19 11.78 8.18
CA TYR A 164 -5.02 11.54 9.61
C TYR A 164 -5.78 10.35 10.16
N GLU A 165 -6.90 10.01 9.53
CA GLU A 165 -7.82 8.97 10.00
C GLU A 165 -8.58 8.36 8.83
N THR A 166 -9.24 7.23 9.05
CA THR A 166 -10.10 6.59 8.05
C THR A 166 -11.52 6.48 8.60
N VAL A 167 -12.34 7.39 8.14
CA VAL A 167 -13.77 7.47 8.40
C VAL A 167 -14.50 7.81 7.11
N SER A 168 -15.67 7.22 6.91
CA SER A 168 -16.44 7.37 5.68
C SER A 168 -17.94 7.24 5.96
N SER A 169 -18.77 7.79 5.06
CA SER A 169 -20.21 7.59 5.16
C SER A 169 -20.66 6.24 4.64
N ILE A 170 -19.92 5.62 3.72
CA ILE A 170 -20.28 4.31 3.14
C ILE A 170 -20.15 3.17 4.15
N LEU A 171 -19.21 3.29 5.08
CA LEU A 171 -18.97 2.34 6.16
C LEU A 171 -18.95 3.10 7.50
N PRO A 172 -20.06 3.07 8.26
CA PRO A 172 -20.16 3.81 9.52
C PRO A 172 -19.07 3.43 10.53
N GLY A 173 -18.61 4.43 11.27
CA GLY A 173 -17.53 4.29 12.25
C GLY A 173 -16.13 4.40 11.66
N TYR A 174 -15.15 4.34 12.55
CA TYR A 174 -13.74 4.41 12.17
C TYR A 174 -13.19 3.04 11.77
N THR A 175 -12.29 3.03 10.81
CA THR A 175 -11.35 1.91 10.69
C THR A 175 -10.33 2.02 11.82
N LYS A 176 -10.16 0.94 12.57
CA LYS A 176 -9.28 0.87 13.74
C LYS A 176 -7.88 0.38 13.37
N ASN A 177 -6.88 0.84 14.10
CA ASN A 177 -5.52 0.35 13.95
C ASN A 177 -5.40 -1.05 14.59
N PRO A 178 -5.03 -2.10 13.82
CA PRO A 178 -4.97 -3.46 14.37
C PRO A 178 -3.86 -3.66 15.41
N TYR A 179 -2.89 -2.76 15.52
CA TYR A 179 -1.90 -2.83 16.60
C TYR A 179 -2.45 -2.32 17.93
N VAL A 180 -3.29 -1.28 17.89
CA VAL A 180 -3.94 -0.70 19.09
C VAL A 180 -5.30 -0.15 18.67
N LEU A 181 -6.38 -0.81 19.07
CA LEU A 181 -7.72 -0.63 18.52
C LEU A 181 -8.40 0.72 18.79
N ASP A 182 -7.89 1.51 19.73
CA ASP A 182 -8.36 2.87 20.01
C ASP A 182 -7.59 3.96 19.24
N ARG A 183 -6.69 3.55 18.31
CA ARG A 183 -5.87 4.45 17.52
C ARG A 183 -6.32 4.52 16.07
N VAL A 184 -6.03 5.67 15.45
CA VAL A 184 -6.29 5.90 14.02
C VAL A 184 -5.32 5.12 13.15
N THR A 185 -5.74 4.85 11.90
CA THR A 185 -4.95 4.14 10.89
C THR A 185 -4.09 5.06 10.04
N ALA A 186 -4.14 6.38 10.24
CA ALA A 186 -3.90 7.37 9.19
C ALA A 186 -4.90 7.19 8.02
N GLY A 187 -4.71 7.94 6.95
CA GLY A 187 -5.57 7.93 5.76
C GLY A 187 -4.80 8.42 4.51
N SER A 188 -5.45 8.41 3.39
CA SER A 188 -6.81 7.97 3.13
C SER A 188 -6.92 6.46 2.85
N SER A 189 -5.81 5.69 2.65
CA SER A 189 -5.83 4.24 2.41
C SER A 189 -5.76 3.42 3.73
N GLY A 190 -6.32 3.93 4.82
CA GLY A 190 -6.20 3.27 6.14
C GLY A 190 -6.91 1.93 6.23
N GLY A 191 -8.02 1.75 5.50
CA GLY A 191 -8.69 0.45 5.41
C GLY A 191 -7.82 -0.61 4.72
N THR A 192 -7.16 -0.25 3.58
CA THR A 192 -6.21 -1.15 2.92
C THR A 192 -5.07 -1.53 3.87
N ALA A 193 -4.48 -0.52 4.54
CA ALA A 193 -3.37 -0.77 5.47
C ALA A 193 -3.80 -1.66 6.65
N ALA A 194 -4.94 -1.38 7.28
CA ALA A 194 -5.46 -2.17 8.39
C ALA A 194 -5.74 -3.62 7.98
N ALA A 195 -6.37 -3.83 6.82
CA ALA A 195 -6.65 -5.16 6.30
C ALA A 195 -5.35 -5.97 6.05
N ILE A 196 -4.35 -5.35 5.42
CA ILE A 196 -3.08 -6.04 5.13
C ILE A 196 -2.27 -6.29 6.40
N ALA A 197 -2.23 -5.33 7.33
CA ALA A 197 -1.56 -5.50 8.62
C ALA A 197 -2.16 -6.63 9.45
N ALA A 198 -3.51 -6.77 9.42
CA ALA A 198 -4.27 -7.81 10.12
C ALA A 198 -4.31 -9.16 9.38
N ASN A 199 -3.59 -9.30 8.27
CA ASN A 199 -3.62 -10.52 7.45
C ASN A 199 -5.04 -10.87 6.94
N LEU A 200 -5.82 -9.89 6.48
CA LEU A 200 -7.12 -10.08 5.82
C LEU A 200 -7.01 -10.16 4.28
N GLY A 201 -5.82 -10.02 3.76
CA GLY A 201 -5.41 -10.17 2.37
C GLY A 201 -3.90 -10.35 2.27
N ALA A 202 -3.41 -10.82 1.14
CA ALA A 202 -1.98 -11.01 0.93
C ALA A 202 -1.28 -9.69 0.63
N VAL A 203 -1.84 -8.89 -0.26
CA VAL A 203 -1.32 -7.60 -0.74
C VAL A 203 -2.44 -6.58 -0.89
N GLY A 204 -2.11 -5.28 -0.96
CA GLY A 204 -3.08 -4.21 -1.12
C GLY A 204 -2.69 -3.17 -2.16
N LEU A 205 -3.71 -2.51 -2.73
CA LEU A 205 -3.58 -1.31 -3.55
C LEU A 205 -4.18 -0.10 -2.84
N GLY A 206 -3.43 0.98 -2.79
CA GLY A 206 -3.83 2.28 -2.27
C GLY A 206 -3.56 3.41 -3.25
N SER A 207 -3.99 4.62 -2.92
CA SER A 207 -3.66 5.85 -3.65
C SER A 207 -3.07 6.88 -2.70
N ASP A 208 -2.15 7.71 -3.19
CA ASP A 208 -1.39 8.70 -2.41
C ASP A 208 -1.36 10.03 -3.16
N THR A 209 -2.09 11.01 -2.65
CA THR A 209 -2.04 12.38 -3.13
C THR A 209 -0.97 13.17 -2.40
N GLY A 210 -0.95 13.04 -1.07
CA GLY A 210 -0.01 13.71 -0.17
C GLY A 210 0.77 12.76 0.72
N ASN A 211 0.08 11.70 1.20
CA ASN A 211 0.57 10.81 2.24
C ASN A 211 -0.12 9.42 2.20
N SER A 212 -1.17 9.27 1.42
CA SER A 212 -2.22 8.27 1.66
C SER A 212 -1.87 6.80 1.34
N ILE A 213 -0.66 6.48 0.89
CA ILE A 213 -0.04 5.14 0.92
C ILE A 213 0.96 5.08 2.08
N ARG A 214 1.90 6.03 2.13
CA ARG A 214 3.06 6.01 3.04
C ARG A 214 2.65 6.18 4.50
N GLY A 215 1.76 7.12 4.78
CA GLY A 215 1.27 7.38 6.14
C GLY A 215 0.54 6.20 6.77
N PRO A 216 -0.50 5.63 6.13
CA PRO A 216 -1.14 4.41 6.62
C PRO A 216 -0.18 3.22 6.70
N SER A 217 0.75 3.06 5.76
CA SER A 217 1.79 2.01 5.83
C SER A 217 2.69 2.19 7.05
N SER A 218 3.08 3.42 7.39
CA SER A 218 3.89 3.72 8.57
C SER A 218 3.16 3.35 9.87
N HIS A 219 1.91 3.80 10.04
CA HIS A 219 1.13 3.53 11.25
C HIS A 219 0.71 2.06 11.40
N GLN A 220 1.01 1.19 10.43
CA GLN A 220 0.59 -0.21 10.43
C GLN A 220 1.71 -1.17 10.01
N ALA A 221 2.96 -0.73 10.17
CA ALA A 221 4.17 -1.52 9.95
C ALA A 221 4.19 -2.23 8.58
N LEU A 222 3.88 -1.49 7.51
CA LEU A 222 3.87 -1.99 6.14
C LEU A 222 4.94 -1.32 5.28
N ALA A 223 5.36 -1.99 4.21
CA ALA A 223 6.03 -1.39 3.07
C ALA A 223 4.97 -0.74 2.16
N GLY A 224 5.18 0.53 1.80
CA GLY A 224 4.28 1.26 0.92
C GLY A 224 5.07 2.06 -0.11
N ILE A 225 4.75 1.91 -1.40
CA ILE A 225 5.46 2.59 -2.48
C ILE A 225 4.56 3.64 -3.13
N ARG A 226 5.00 4.90 -3.08
CA ARG A 226 4.59 5.95 -3.98
C ARG A 226 5.66 6.07 -5.07
N SER A 227 5.34 5.63 -6.29
CA SER A 227 6.26 5.69 -7.43
C SER A 227 6.43 7.12 -7.95
N THR A 228 7.35 7.31 -8.89
CA THR A 228 7.42 8.53 -9.70
C THR A 228 6.07 8.79 -10.36
N MET A 229 5.58 10.03 -10.30
CA MET A 229 4.34 10.42 -10.95
C MET A 229 4.41 10.18 -12.45
N GLY A 230 3.45 9.42 -12.96
CA GLY A 230 3.43 8.96 -14.35
C GLY A 230 4.06 7.58 -14.59
N LEU A 231 4.68 6.92 -13.59
CA LEU A 231 5.16 5.55 -13.73
C LEU A 231 4.00 4.54 -13.70
N THR A 232 3.04 4.77 -12.83
CA THR A 232 1.82 3.96 -12.69
C THR A 232 0.59 4.78 -13.07
N SER A 233 -0.39 4.15 -13.72
CA SER A 233 -1.62 4.82 -14.16
C SER A 233 -2.61 5.04 -13.01
N ARG A 234 -3.36 6.14 -13.12
CA ARG A 234 -4.53 6.48 -12.29
C ARG A 234 -5.85 6.27 -13.04
N GLY A 235 -5.80 5.71 -14.26
CA GLY A 235 -6.99 5.40 -15.06
C GLY A 235 -7.96 4.54 -14.27
N GLY A 236 -9.22 4.99 -14.10
CA GLY A 236 -10.24 4.32 -13.29
C GLY A 236 -10.06 4.47 -11.77
N VAL A 237 -9.19 5.37 -11.30
CA VAL A 237 -9.10 5.76 -9.88
C VAL A 237 -9.86 7.07 -9.69
N ILE A 238 -10.86 7.09 -8.80
CA ILE A 238 -11.63 8.32 -8.50
C ILE A 238 -10.66 9.36 -7.91
N PRO A 239 -10.54 10.54 -8.54
CA PRO A 239 -9.46 11.48 -8.24
C PRO A 239 -9.69 12.27 -6.95
N LEU A 240 -8.59 12.65 -6.29
CA LEU A 240 -8.54 13.78 -5.39
C LEU A 240 -7.84 14.98 -6.04
N SER A 241 -6.72 14.73 -6.73
CA SER A 241 -5.96 15.77 -7.44
C SER A 241 -5.15 15.17 -8.57
N SER A 242 -5.48 15.53 -9.79
CA SER A 242 -4.72 15.15 -10.99
C SER A 242 -3.26 15.61 -10.95
N LEU A 243 -2.93 16.59 -10.11
CA LEU A 243 -1.59 17.15 -9.97
C LEU A 243 -0.67 16.33 -9.07
N ALA A 244 -1.21 15.45 -8.22
CA ALA A 244 -0.43 14.77 -7.19
C ALA A 244 -0.78 13.31 -6.95
N ASP A 245 -1.94 12.83 -7.44
CA ASP A 245 -2.37 11.45 -7.21
C ASP A 245 -1.41 10.44 -7.86
N VAL A 246 -1.02 9.44 -7.07
CA VAL A 246 -0.31 8.24 -7.50
C VAL A 246 -1.00 7.04 -6.87
N ALA A 247 -1.16 5.97 -7.60
CA ALA A 247 -1.69 4.71 -7.10
C ALA A 247 -0.58 3.65 -7.02
N GLY A 248 -0.59 2.81 -5.97
CA GLY A 248 0.50 1.89 -5.75
C GLY A 248 0.28 0.87 -4.61
N PRO A 249 1.29 -0.01 -4.38
CA PRO A 249 1.20 -1.13 -3.47
C PRO A 249 1.37 -0.77 -1.99
N MET A 250 0.71 -1.55 -1.15
CA MET A 250 0.82 -1.58 0.31
C MET A 250 0.88 -3.05 0.76
N THR A 251 2.01 -3.48 1.34
CA THR A 251 2.28 -4.90 1.62
C THR A 251 3.06 -5.09 2.92
N ARG A 252 3.15 -6.32 3.40
CA ARG A 252 3.91 -6.65 4.61
C ARG A 252 5.42 -6.66 4.39
N THR A 253 5.87 -6.91 3.16
CA THR A 253 7.30 -6.92 2.78
C THR A 253 7.55 -6.04 1.57
N LEU A 254 8.71 -5.41 1.48
CA LEU A 254 9.07 -4.64 0.29
C LEU A 254 9.18 -5.53 -0.95
N THR A 255 9.55 -6.80 -0.80
CA THR A 255 9.58 -7.77 -1.91
C THR A 255 8.22 -7.87 -2.61
N ASP A 256 7.15 -8.03 -1.84
CA ASP A 256 5.80 -8.12 -2.40
C ASP A 256 5.33 -6.78 -3.00
N ALA A 257 5.69 -5.64 -2.36
CA ALA A 257 5.40 -4.32 -2.93
C ALA A 257 6.07 -4.12 -4.30
N VAL A 258 7.32 -4.54 -4.44
CA VAL A 258 8.06 -4.46 -5.70
C VAL A 258 7.48 -5.40 -6.76
N ALA A 259 7.02 -6.59 -6.38
CA ALA A 259 6.35 -7.50 -7.31
C ALA A 259 5.06 -6.89 -7.87
N ILE A 260 4.26 -6.23 -7.03
CA ILE A 260 3.08 -5.49 -7.47
C ILE A 260 3.48 -4.30 -8.35
N LEU A 261 4.47 -3.48 -7.93
CA LEU A 261 4.95 -2.33 -8.70
C LEU A 261 5.37 -2.75 -10.10
N GLN A 262 6.09 -3.87 -10.24
CA GLN A 262 6.51 -4.42 -11.54
C GLN A 262 5.32 -4.69 -12.46
N VAL A 263 4.21 -5.21 -11.92
CA VAL A 263 3.00 -5.55 -12.67
C VAL A 263 2.20 -4.31 -13.09
N ILE A 264 2.06 -3.32 -12.18
CA ILE A 264 1.20 -2.16 -12.40
C ILE A 264 1.90 -0.99 -13.12
N SER A 265 3.23 -1.04 -13.27
CA SER A 265 3.99 -0.02 -13.99
C SER A 265 3.73 -0.07 -15.49
N GLY A 266 3.59 1.10 -16.12
CA GLY A 266 3.40 1.19 -17.56
C GLY A 266 2.74 2.48 -18.00
N SER A 267 2.57 2.62 -19.32
CA SER A 267 1.83 3.72 -19.94
C SER A 267 0.38 3.31 -20.14
N ASP A 268 -0.51 4.26 -19.94
CA ASP A 268 -1.95 4.10 -20.12
C ASP A 268 -2.47 5.29 -20.93
N PRO A 269 -3.02 5.07 -22.14
CA PRO A 269 -3.59 6.16 -22.94
C PRO A 269 -4.72 6.91 -22.23
N ASP A 270 -5.45 6.26 -21.31
CA ASP A 270 -6.55 6.85 -20.54
C ASP A 270 -6.04 7.72 -19.36
N ASP A 271 -4.73 7.70 -19.05
CA ASP A 271 -4.08 8.58 -18.08
C ASP A 271 -2.93 9.38 -18.71
N PRO A 272 -3.20 10.58 -19.24
CA PRO A 272 -2.24 11.37 -20.00
C PRO A 272 -0.91 11.65 -19.28
N VAL A 273 -0.89 11.69 -17.94
CA VAL A 273 0.37 11.89 -17.19
C VAL A 273 1.38 10.75 -17.43
N THR A 274 0.90 9.58 -17.83
CA THR A 274 1.73 8.42 -18.14
C THR A 274 2.21 8.39 -19.58
N VAL A 275 1.70 9.28 -20.45
CA VAL A 275 2.00 9.30 -21.88
C VAL A 275 3.01 10.42 -22.17
N PRO A 276 4.23 10.09 -22.62
CA PRO A 276 5.24 11.11 -22.93
C PRO A 276 4.73 12.13 -23.96
N GLY A 277 5.01 13.42 -23.70
CA GLY A 277 4.69 14.50 -24.63
C GLY A 277 3.33 15.16 -24.45
N THR A 278 2.43 14.60 -23.65
CA THR A 278 1.16 15.24 -23.30
C THR A 278 1.37 16.50 -22.46
N PRO A 279 0.43 17.45 -22.45
CA PRO A 279 0.47 18.62 -21.57
C PRO A 279 0.57 18.23 -20.09
N GLU A 280 -0.20 17.23 -19.65
CA GLU A 280 -0.18 16.71 -18.29
C GLU A 280 1.18 16.13 -17.90
N ALA A 281 1.80 15.34 -18.80
CA ALA A 281 3.13 14.79 -18.55
C ALA A 281 4.19 15.91 -18.49
N LYS A 282 4.13 16.90 -19.37
CA LYS A 282 5.07 18.05 -19.37
C LYS A 282 4.92 18.94 -18.14
N GLY A 283 3.68 19.16 -17.69
CA GLY A 283 3.40 20.05 -16.56
C GLY A 283 3.70 19.40 -15.19
N PHE A 284 3.31 18.15 -15.00
CA PHE A 284 3.22 17.57 -13.66
C PHE A 284 4.07 16.32 -13.44
N SER A 285 4.41 15.53 -14.47
CA SER A 285 5.39 14.45 -14.36
C SER A 285 6.82 15.01 -14.38
N PRO A 286 7.78 14.39 -13.66
CA PRO A 286 9.19 14.68 -13.85
C PRO A 286 9.63 14.37 -15.28
N ALA A 287 10.59 15.15 -15.80
CA ALA A 287 11.19 14.86 -17.10
C ALA A 287 12.01 13.55 -17.09
N GLY A 288 12.29 13.02 -18.26
CA GLY A 288 13.19 11.86 -18.41
C GLY A 288 12.51 10.50 -18.22
N ARG A 289 11.20 10.42 -18.40
CA ARG A 289 10.49 9.12 -18.33
C ARG A 289 11.13 8.09 -19.26
N PRO A 290 11.51 6.89 -18.76
CA PRO A 290 12.03 5.82 -19.61
C PRO A 290 10.93 5.26 -20.52
N SER A 291 11.31 4.72 -21.68
CA SER A 291 10.39 4.14 -22.66
C SER A 291 9.67 2.90 -22.14
N SER A 292 10.28 2.18 -21.20
CA SER A 292 9.70 1.05 -20.51
C SER A 292 10.13 1.04 -19.04
N PRO A 293 9.30 0.48 -18.12
CA PRO A 293 9.70 0.29 -16.73
C PRO A 293 10.94 -0.61 -16.62
N ALA A 294 11.79 -0.33 -15.62
CA ALA A 294 12.91 -1.19 -15.27
C ALA A 294 12.42 -2.56 -14.74
N ASN A 295 13.33 -3.52 -14.66
CA ASN A 295 13.06 -4.75 -13.90
C ASN A 295 13.36 -4.49 -12.40
N TYR A 296 12.34 -4.03 -11.69
CA TYR A 296 12.46 -3.64 -10.28
C TYR A 296 12.81 -4.81 -9.35
N LEU A 297 12.45 -6.04 -9.71
CA LEU A 297 12.80 -7.21 -8.91
C LEU A 297 14.32 -7.44 -8.83
N GLN A 298 15.09 -7.00 -9.83
CA GLN A 298 16.56 -7.06 -9.80
C GLN A 298 17.18 -6.04 -8.82
N ALA A 299 16.42 -5.04 -8.39
CA ALA A 299 16.86 -4.07 -7.40
C ALA A 299 16.81 -4.59 -5.95
N LEU A 300 16.22 -5.74 -5.69
CA LEU A 300 16.13 -6.37 -4.37
C LEU A 300 17.49 -6.93 -3.92
N ARG A 301 18.43 -6.04 -3.57
CA ARG A 301 19.80 -6.37 -3.17
C ARG A 301 19.98 -6.13 -1.66
N PRO A 302 20.26 -7.18 -0.86
CA PRO A 302 20.32 -7.05 0.60
C PRO A 302 21.56 -6.29 1.11
N ASP A 303 22.56 -6.07 0.29
CA ASP A 303 23.82 -5.38 0.58
C ASP A 303 23.92 -3.97 -0.02
N ALA A 304 22.82 -3.44 -0.56
CA ALA A 304 22.83 -2.17 -1.30
C ALA A 304 23.10 -0.92 -0.44
N LEU A 305 22.99 -1.01 0.88
CA LEU A 305 23.42 0.07 1.80
C LEU A 305 24.94 0.22 1.86
N LYS A 306 25.72 -0.81 1.52
CA LYS A 306 27.17 -0.72 1.58
C LYS A 306 27.70 0.30 0.54
N GLY A 307 28.24 1.39 1.06
CA GLY A 307 28.75 2.51 0.25
C GLY A 307 27.68 3.48 -0.24
N ALA A 308 26.40 3.19 -0.05
CA ALA A 308 25.31 4.11 -0.39
C ALA A 308 25.39 5.40 0.44
N ARG A 309 25.10 6.53 -0.18
CA ARG A 309 25.10 7.84 0.48
C ARG A 309 23.68 8.28 0.81
N ILE A 310 23.36 8.33 2.08
CA ILE A 310 22.02 8.62 2.58
C ILE A 310 21.98 9.96 3.30
N GLY A 311 21.17 10.89 2.79
CA GLY A 311 20.98 12.21 3.39
C GLY A 311 19.84 12.22 4.41
N VAL A 312 20.10 12.71 5.63
CA VAL A 312 19.08 12.90 6.67
C VAL A 312 18.41 14.26 6.49
N LEU A 313 17.17 14.25 6.02
CA LEU A 313 16.41 15.45 5.66
C LEU A 313 15.74 16.06 6.91
N ARG A 314 16.54 16.71 7.78
CA ARG A 314 16.06 17.25 9.06
C ARG A 314 14.92 18.24 8.91
N GLN A 315 14.96 19.10 7.89
CA GLN A 315 13.91 20.10 7.63
C GLN A 315 12.50 19.50 7.39
N ALA A 316 12.40 18.19 7.12
CA ALA A 316 11.12 17.53 6.92
C ALA A 316 10.42 17.25 8.27
N TYR A 317 11.18 17.07 9.37
CA TYR A 317 10.63 16.55 10.62
C TYR A 317 11.04 17.33 11.90
N GLU A 318 12.12 18.10 11.86
CA GLU A 318 12.54 18.91 13.02
C GLU A 318 11.54 20.02 13.28
N ARG A 319 10.81 19.87 14.39
CA ARG A 319 9.80 20.81 14.88
C ARG A 319 9.58 20.59 16.38
N ASP A 320 9.09 21.60 17.08
CA ASP A 320 8.84 21.54 18.53
C ASP A 320 7.86 20.44 18.94
N THR A 321 7.00 19.99 18.02
CA THR A 321 6.01 18.95 18.26
C THR A 321 6.50 17.54 17.91
N LEU A 322 7.78 17.34 17.59
CA LEU A 322 8.35 16.01 17.35
C LEU A 322 8.28 15.18 18.65
N ASP A 323 7.65 14.02 18.55
CA ASP A 323 7.64 13.05 19.63
C ASP A 323 9.06 12.52 19.89
N GLN A 324 9.50 12.59 21.15
CA GLN A 324 10.86 12.26 21.52
C GLN A 324 11.23 10.80 21.22
N GLU A 325 10.30 9.86 21.45
CA GLU A 325 10.53 8.44 21.19
C GLU A 325 10.60 8.15 19.69
N ILE A 326 9.74 8.80 18.87
CA ILE A 326 9.84 8.72 17.40
C ILE A 326 11.19 9.25 16.92
N GLY A 327 11.66 10.37 17.47
CA GLY A 327 12.99 10.92 17.16
C GLY A 327 14.11 9.94 17.47
N GLN A 328 14.08 9.29 18.63
CA GLN A 328 15.07 8.29 19.04
C GLN A 328 15.04 7.03 18.13
N ILE A 329 13.85 6.51 17.80
CA ILE A 329 13.69 5.37 16.89
C ILE A 329 14.24 5.72 15.51
N PHE A 330 13.99 6.92 15.01
CA PHE A 330 14.53 7.37 13.72
C PHE A 330 16.06 7.47 13.75
N LEU A 331 16.65 8.03 14.79
CA LEU A 331 18.11 8.09 14.93
C LEU A 331 18.74 6.69 15.03
N ALA A 332 18.07 5.75 15.69
CA ALA A 332 18.48 4.34 15.70
C ALA A 332 18.42 3.73 14.29
N ALA A 333 17.38 4.01 13.52
CA ALA A 333 17.28 3.56 12.13
C ALA A 333 18.41 4.14 11.23
N VAL A 334 18.79 5.40 11.43
CA VAL A 334 19.96 6.01 10.75
C VAL A 334 21.25 5.30 11.14
N GLU A 335 21.41 4.95 12.42
CA GLU A 335 22.58 4.20 12.90
C GLU A 335 22.63 2.77 12.34
N ASP A 336 21.50 2.11 12.19
CA ASP A 336 21.43 0.78 11.54
C ASP A 336 21.88 0.84 10.08
N MET A 337 21.50 1.89 9.34
CA MET A 337 22.02 2.11 7.97
C MET A 337 23.53 2.35 7.98
N ARG A 338 24.08 3.10 8.95
CA ARG A 338 25.52 3.31 9.09
C ARG A 338 26.26 2.00 9.37
N LYS A 339 25.74 1.15 10.27
CA LYS A 339 26.29 -0.19 10.55
C LYS A 339 26.25 -1.09 9.33
N ALA A 340 25.24 -0.96 8.47
CA ALA A 340 25.14 -1.66 7.20
C ALA A 340 26.11 -1.12 6.12
N GLY A 341 26.92 -0.11 6.44
CA GLY A 341 27.96 0.43 5.58
C GLY A 341 27.56 1.65 4.77
N ALA A 342 26.41 2.27 5.05
CA ALA A 342 26.02 3.52 4.40
C ALA A 342 26.83 4.72 4.91
N VAL A 343 27.11 5.65 4.01
CA VAL A 343 27.67 6.96 4.33
C VAL A 343 26.51 7.91 4.63
N ILE A 344 26.37 8.29 5.90
CA ILE A 344 25.31 9.18 6.35
C ILE A 344 25.75 10.63 6.22
N VAL A 345 24.96 11.44 5.51
CA VAL A 345 25.10 12.89 5.40
C VAL A 345 24.01 13.55 6.23
N ASP A 346 24.38 14.15 7.36
CA ASP A 346 23.46 14.71 8.34
C ASP A 346 23.99 16.06 8.89
N PRO A 347 23.30 17.19 8.67
CA PRO A 347 22.03 17.30 7.97
C PRO A 347 22.19 17.37 6.43
N ALA A 348 21.21 16.81 5.70
CA ALA A 348 20.96 17.17 4.31
C ALA A 348 19.84 18.23 4.28
N ARG A 349 20.02 19.32 3.54
CA ARG A 349 19.05 20.41 3.50
C ARG A 349 18.83 20.93 2.07
N VAL A 350 17.59 20.88 1.62
CA VAL A 350 17.18 21.46 0.33
C VAL A 350 17.07 22.98 0.47
N ASP A 351 17.75 23.73 -0.38
CA ASP A 351 17.59 25.18 -0.46
C ASP A 351 16.37 25.53 -1.32
N LEU A 352 15.32 26.03 -0.67
CA LEU A 352 14.07 26.46 -1.31
C LEU A 352 13.98 27.98 -1.50
N SER A 353 15.05 28.73 -1.32
CA SER A 353 15.03 30.20 -1.42
C SER A 353 14.52 30.70 -2.78
N SER A 354 14.82 29.99 -3.87
CA SER A 354 14.35 30.28 -5.23
C SER A 354 12.98 29.67 -5.56
N ALA A 355 12.46 28.77 -4.73
CA ALA A 355 11.24 27.99 -4.97
C ALA A 355 10.10 28.51 -4.08
N GLN A 356 9.64 29.72 -4.30
CA GLN A 356 8.51 30.28 -3.58
C GLN A 356 7.20 29.93 -4.27
N ARG A 357 6.18 29.53 -3.47
CA ARG A 357 4.86 29.26 -4.00
C ARG A 357 4.23 30.55 -4.56
N PRO A 358 3.62 30.50 -5.76
CA PRO A 358 2.98 31.67 -6.35
C PRO A 358 1.89 32.23 -5.44
N GLN A 359 1.85 33.55 -5.32
CA GLN A 359 0.82 34.28 -4.58
C GLN A 359 -0.14 34.96 -5.54
N GLY A 360 -1.42 35.04 -5.18
CA GLY A 360 -2.43 35.81 -5.91
C GLY A 360 -2.97 35.17 -7.20
N VAL A 361 -2.51 33.98 -7.60
CA VAL A 361 -2.97 33.31 -8.84
C VAL A 361 -4.08 32.28 -8.61
N GLY A 362 -4.47 32.04 -7.38
CA GLY A 362 -5.45 31.01 -7.03
C GLY A 362 -4.90 29.57 -7.19
N PRO A 363 -5.71 28.54 -6.88
CA PRO A 363 -5.31 27.17 -7.04
C PRO A 363 -5.37 26.72 -8.51
N CYS A 364 -4.39 25.92 -8.93
CA CYS A 364 -4.45 25.16 -10.16
C CYS A 364 -5.37 23.94 -9.96
N ALA A 365 -6.18 23.58 -10.95
CA ALA A 365 -7.09 22.44 -11.02
C ALA A 365 -7.45 21.90 -9.63
N GLY A 366 -8.64 22.23 -9.17
CA GLY A 366 -9.10 21.79 -7.85
C GLY A 366 -9.88 20.48 -7.93
N PHE A 367 -10.18 19.92 -6.76
CA PHE A 367 -11.03 18.74 -6.60
C PHE A 367 -12.35 18.82 -7.40
N LYS A 368 -12.98 20.02 -7.46
CA LYS A 368 -14.18 20.26 -8.27
C LYS A 368 -13.98 19.93 -9.74
N TYR A 369 -12.87 20.39 -10.32
CA TYR A 369 -12.55 20.16 -11.72
C TYR A 369 -12.34 18.67 -12.00
N ASP A 370 -11.47 18.04 -11.20
CA ASP A 370 -11.10 16.64 -11.38
C ASP A 370 -12.29 15.71 -11.18
N LEU A 371 -13.06 15.91 -10.10
CA LEU A 371 -14.23 15.10 -9.79
C LEU A 371 -15.35 15.26 -10.84
N ASN A 372 -15.69 16.49 -11.23
CA ASN A 372 -16.75 16.70 -12.22
C ASN A 372 -16.38 16.09 -13.57
N ARG A 373 -15.12 16.18 -13.99
CA ARG A 373 -14.61 15.54 -15.21
C ARG A 373 -14.73 14.01 -15.12
N TYR A 374 -14.36 13.42 -13.97
CA TYR A 374 -14.51 11.99 -13.71
C TYR A 374 -15.99 11.57 -13.79
N LEU A 375 -16.88 12.25 -13.09
CA LEU A 375 -18.32 11.94 -13.10
C LEU A 375 -18.91 12.06 -14.50
N ALA A 376 -18.54 13.10 -15.26
CA ALA A 376 -18.99 13.29 -16.65
C ALA A 376 -18.57 12.15 -17.58
N SER A 377 -17.36 11.57 -17.39
CA SER A 377 -16.89 10.44 -18.21
C SER A 377 -17.72 9.16 -18.00
N HIS A 378 -18.46 9.06 -16.90
CA HIS A 378 -19.31 7.92 -16.58
C HIS A 378 -20.78 8.10 -16.97
N GLY A 379 -21.21 9.30 -17.35
CA GLY A 379 -22.57 9.59 -17.79
C GLY A 379 -23.62 9.13 -16.78
N ASP A 380 -24.63 8.38 -17.23
CA ASP A 380 -25.76 7.95 -16.39
C ASP A 380 -25.45 6.79 -15.43
N ARG A 381 -24.24 6.22 -15.50
CA ARG A 381 -23.84 5.13 -14.60
C ARG A 381 -23.56 5.57 -13.17
N VAL A 382 -23.22 6.84 -12.95
CA VAL A 382 -23.00 7.40 -11.61
C VAL A 382 -24.26 8.07 -11.07
N PRO A 383 -24.55 7.91 -9.76
CA PRO A 383 -25.78 8.43 -9.16
C PRO A 383 -25.82 9.95 -9.00
N VAL A 384 -24.68 10.62 -9.10
CA VAL A 384 -24.53 12.10 -9.02
C VAL A 384 -23.64 12.59 -10.15
N LYS A 385 -23.88 13.81 -10.66
CA LYS A 385 -23.22 14.32 -11.87
C LYS A 385 -22.19 15.42 -11.58
N SER A 386 -22.17 15.95 -10.36
CA SER A 386 -21.28 17.04 -9.99
C SER A 386 -21.01 17.11 -8.48
N LEU A 387 -19.96 17.83 -8.10
CA LEU A 387 -19.68 18.17 -6.71
C LEU A 387 -20.85 18.95 -6.06
N GLU A 388 -21.52 19.80 -6.82
CA GLU A 388 -22.70 20.52 -6.35
C GLU A 388 -23.84 19.57 -5.96
N GLU A 389 -24.12 18.56 -6.79
CA GLU A 389 -25.12 17.54 -6.48
C GLU A 389 -24.75 16.70 -5.27
N ILE A 390 -23.46 16.36 -5.10
CA ILE A 390 -22.97 15.69 -3.89
C ILE A 390 -23.29 16.52 -2.66
N ILE A 391 -22.94 17.82 -2.66
CA ILE A 391 -23.19 18.72 -1.53
C ILE A 391 -24.70 18.83 -1.25
N ARG A 392 -25.53 19.01 -2.28
CA ARG A 392 -26.99 19.09 -2.18
C ARG A 392 -27.61 17.83 -1.62
N SER A 393 -27.06 16.65 -1.97
CA SER A 393 -27.57 15.36 -1.52
C SER A 393 -27.40 15.11 -0.02
N ARG A 394 -26.43 15.76 0.62
CA ARG A 394 -25.99 15.51 2.00
C ARG A 394 -25.66 14.05 2.33
N ARG A 395 -25.36 13.24 1.31
CA ARG A 395 -25.02 11.83 1.45
C ARG A 395 -23.51 11.65 1.60
N PHE A 396 -22.96 12.25 2.66
CA PHE A 396 -21.54 12.19 3.02
C PHE A 396 -21.37 12.31 4.53
N HIS A 397 -20.19 11.94 5.03
CA HIS A 397 -19.87 12.07 6.44
C HIS A 397 -19.74 13.57 6.84
N PRO A 398 -20.28 14.02 7.98
CA PRO A 398 -20.25 15.43 8.37
C PRO A 398 -18.85 16.05 8.41
N SER A 399 -17.80 15.26 8.72
CA SER A 399 -16.42 15.76 8.78
C SER A 399 -15.88 16.29 7.46
N VAL A 400 -16.45 15.88 6.31
CA VAL A 400 -15.99 16.33 4.99
C VAL A 400 -16.77 17.51 4.43
N GLN A 401 -17.88 17.90 5.07
CA GLN A 401 -18.78 18.96 4.57
C GLN A 401 -18.03 20.25 4.26
N ARG A 402 -17.31 20.80 5.24
CA ARG A 402 -16.56 22.05 5.06
C ARG A 402 -15.60 21.99 3.87
N ARG A 403 -14.91 20.87 3.68
CA ARG A 403 -13.95 20.74 2.58
C ARG A 403 -14.64 20.58 1.23
N LEU A 404 -15.79 19.92 1.16
CA LEU A 404 -16.62 19.87 -0.05
C LEU A 404 -17.10 21.26 -0.46
N GLU A 405 -17.63 22.06 0.49
CA GLU A 405 -18.09 23.43 0.25
C GLU A 405 -16.93 24.34 -0.19
N GLN A 406 -15.79 24.30 0.48
CA GLN A 406 -14.59 25.03 0.07
C GLN A 406 -14.09 24.62 -1.32
N SER A 407 -14.17 23.32 -1.65
CA SER A 407 -13.81 22.84 -2.98
C SER A 407 -14.78 23.32 -4.06
N GLN A 408 -16.06 23.49 -3.73
CA GLN A 408 -17.08 24.03 -4.64
C GLN A 408 -16.82 25.50 -4.99
N GLU A 409 -16.31 26.30 -4.05
CA GLU A 409 -15.91 27.70 -4.26
C GLU A 409 -14.60 27.79 -5.07
N GLY A 410 -13.84 26.70 -5.12
CA GLY A 410 -12.58 26.63 -5.83
C GLY A 410 -12.71 26.73 -7.35
N ALA A 411 -11.60 27.05 -8.01
CA ALA A 411 -11.54 27.19 -9.45
C ALA A 411 -11.89 25.86 -10.16
N ALA A 412 -12.68 25.96 -11.22
CA ALA A 412 -12.95 24.86 -12.16
C ALA A 412 -12.01 24.94 -13.39
N ASN A 413 -10.79 25.44 -13.20
CA ASN A 413 -9.86 25.73 -14.29
C ASN A 413 -9.14 24.48 -14.74
N GLY A 414 -9.00 24.31 -16.07
CA GLY A 414 -8.15 23.31 -16.67
C GLY A 414 -6.66 23.61 -16.50
N ILE A 415 -5.83 22.63 -16.91
CA ILE A 415 -4.36 22.69 -16.78
C ILE A 415 -3.70 23.86 -17.53
N ASP A 416 -4.38 24.47 -18.51
CA ASP A 416 -3.92 25.61 -19.29
C ASP A 416 -4.13 26.97 -18.58
N SER A 417 -4.70 26.97 -17.38
CA SER A 417 -4.93 28.21 -16.64
C SER A 417 -3.61 28.84 -16.15
N PRO A 418 -3.54 30.17 -16.00
CA PRO A 418 -2.37 30.86 -15.44
C PRO A 418 -1.94 30.29 -14.08
N ALA A 419 -2.88 29.87 -13.25
CA ALA A 419 -2.62 29.22 -11.97
C ALA A 419 -1.88 27.89 -12.12
N CYS A 420 -2.22 27.10 -13.14
CA CYS A 420 -1.56 25.83 -13.42
C CYS A 420 -0.18 26.00 -14.02
N VAL A 421 0.02 26.99 -14.86
CA VAL A 421 1.36 27.37 -15.36
C VAL A 421 2.27 27.75 -14.19
N ALA A 422 1.80 28.61 -13.29
CA ALA A 422 2.57 29.02 -12.12
C ALA A 422 2.85 27.86 -11.14
N GLU A 423 1.91 26.93 -10.95
CA GLU A 423 2.13 25.73 -10.14
C GLU A 423 3.17 24.78 -10.80
N ALA A 424 3.13 24.62 -12.11
CA ALA A 424 4.12 23.80 -12.83
C ALA A 424 5.53 24.40 -12.71
N GLU A 425 5.69 25.71 -12.84
CA GLU A 425 6.96 26.41 -12.63
C GLU A 425 7.48 26.24 -11.19
N TYR A 426 6.61 26.42 -10.20
CA TYR A 426 6.96 26.19 -8.79
C TYR A 426 7.48 24.76 -8.58
N ARG A 427 6.78 23.76 -9.09
CA ARG A 427 7.20 22.35 -9.00
C ARG A 427 8.56 22.10 -9.66
N GLN A 428 8.82 22.71 -10.82
CA GLN A 428 10.13 22.62 -11.48
C GLN A 428 11.24 23.20 -10.61
N LYS A 429 11.04 24.36 -9.97
CA LYS A 429 12.00 24.96 -9.04
C LYS A 429 12.29 24.05 -7.83
N VAL A 430 11.24 23.45 -7.24
CA VAL A 430 11.43 22.50 -6.12
C VAL A 430 12.18 21.25 -6.57
N ARG A 431 11.88 20.70 -7.77
CA ARG A 431 12.62 19.58 -8.36
C ARG A 431 14.10 19.92 -8.53
N ALA A 432 14.39 21.08 -9.11
CA ALA A 432 15.76 21.53 -9.33
C ALA A 432 16.53 21.68 -8.00
N ALA A 433 15.89 22.25 -6.96
CA ALA A 433 16.52 22.39 -5.65
C ALA A 433 16.83 21.03 -4.97
N VAL A 434 15.90 20.07 -5.07
CA VAL A 434 16.12 18.71 -4.57
C VAL A 434 17.27 18.02 -5.32
N LEU A 435 17.28 18.09 -6.65
CA LEU A 435 18.33 17.49 -7.47
C LEU A 435 19.68 18.13 -7.20
N ALA A 436 19.75 19.45 -7.06
CA ALA A 436 20.99 20.16 -6.73
C ALA A 436 21.62 19.64 -5.43
N LEU A 437 20.83 19.48 -4.35
CA LEU A 437 21.31 18.88 -3.11
C LEU A 437 21.82 17.45 -3.33
N MET A 438 21.02 16.62 -4.02
CA MET A 438 21.37 15.22 -4.23
C MET A 438 22.63 15.07 -5.11
N ASP A 439 22.83 15.96 -6.10
CA ASP A 439 24.01 15.95 -6.97
C ASP A 439 25.26 16.46 -6.25
N GLU A 440 25.16 17.59 -5.56
CA GLU A 440 26.26 18.19 -4.81
C GLU A 440 26.83 17.23 -3.76
N GLN A 441 25.94 16.57 -3.01
CA GLN A 441 26.34 15.65 -1.95
C GLN A 441 26.41 14.19 -2.40
N LYS A 442 26.16 13.91 -3.69
CA LYS A 442 26.15 12.57 -4.31
C LYS A 442 25.27 11.59 -3.55
N LEU A 443 24.03 12.00 -3.24
CA LEU A 443 23.10 11.21 -2.46
C LEU A 443 22.34 10.21 -3.34
N ASP A 444 22.23 8.97 -2.87
CA ASP A 444 21.39 7.92 -3.45
C ASP A 444 19.93 8.05 -2.97
N ALA A 445 19.73 8.45 -1.71
CA ALA A 445 18.41 8.70 -1.14
C ALA A 445 18.46 9.74 -0.03
N LEU A 446 17.30 10.35 0.23
CA LEU A 446 17.01 11.15 1.42
C LEU A 446 16.09 10.37 2.35
N VAL A 447 16.29 10.50 3.68
CA VAL A 447 15.46 9.81 4.67
C VAL A 447 14.92 10.76 5.74
N TYR A 448 13.71 10.46 6.20
CA TYR A 448 13.05 11.15 7.31
C TYR A 448 11.97 10.23 7.92
N PRO A 449 11.54 10.42 9.18
CA PRO A 449 10.43 9.67 9.75
C PRO A 449 9.15 10.03 8.99
N THR A 450 8.36 9.05 8.58
CA THR A 450 7.10 9.28 7.84
C THR A 450 6.14 10.15 8.64
N TRP A 451 6.08 9.92 9.94
CA TRP A 451 5.37 10.75 10.92
C TRP A 451 6.32 11.16 12.05
N SER A 452 6.18 12.41 12.50
CA SER A 452 6.87 12.90 13.71
C SER A 452 6.18 12.47 15.02
N ASN A 453 4.97 11.93 14.93
CA ASN A 453 4.14 11.55 16.07
C ASN A 453 3.50 10.19 15.85
N PRO A 454 3.21 9.43 16.91
CA PRO A 454 2.52 8.16 16.82
C PRO A 454 1.06 8.34 16.39
N PRO A 455 0.36 7.24 15.99
CA PRO A 455 -1.06 7.29 15.72
C PRO A 455 -1.84 7.91 16.88
N ARG A 456 -2.69 8.91 16.58
CA ARG A 456 -3.54 9.57 17.58
C ARG A 456 -4.65 8.63 18.05
N LEU A 457 -5.25 8.95 19.20
CA LEU A 457 -6.51 8.34 19.60
C LEU A 457 -7.61 8.66 18.57
N ILE A 458 -8.52 7.74 18.38
CA ILE A 458 -9.72 7.97 17.56
C ILE A 458 -10.51 9.14 18.17
N GLY A 459 -10.85 10.13 17.33
CA GLY A 459 -11.56 11.34 17.75
C GLY A 459 -10.68 12.44 18.36
N ASP A 460 -9.37 12.21 18.52
CA ASP A 460 -8.45 13.26 18.97
C ASP A 460 -8.03 14.16 17.80
N LEU A 461 -8.57 15.36 17.75
CA LEU A 461 -8.24 16.36 16.75
C LEU A 461 -7.17 17.36 17.21
N ASN A 462 -6.75 17.32 18.47
CA ASN A 462 -5.89 18.34 19.09
C ASN A 462 -4.42 17.93 19.19
N THR A 463 -4.12 16.65 19.42
CA THR A 463 -2.73 16.17 19.46
C THR A 463 -2.08 16.36 18.09
N PRO A 464 -0.82 16.85 18.03
CA PRO A 464 -0.10 16.98 16.77
C PRO A 464 -0.02 15.66 16.01
N HIS A 465 -0.28 15.68 14.70
CA HIS A 465 -0.21 14.47 13.87
C HIS A 465 1.21 14.21 13.32
N GLY A 466 1.95 15.28 13.01
CA GLY A 466 3.35 15.20 12.59
C GLY A 466 3.58 14.60 11.20
N ASP A 467 2.65 14.79 10.25
CA ASP A 467 2.83 14.30 8.88
C ASP A 467 4.00 15.01 8.18
N ASN A 468 5.01 14.24 7.77
CA ASN A 468 6.21 14.72 7.10
C ASN A 468 6.21 14.46 5.60
N SER A 469 5.22 13.74 5.09
CA SER A 469 5.24 13.16 3.75
C SER A 469 4.72 14.09 2.67
N GLN A 470 3.99 15.16 3.05
CA GLN A 470 3.20 15.94 2.08
C GLN A 470 4.01 16.95 1.27
N PHE A 471 5.25 17.26 1.66
CA PHE A 471 5.94 18.39 1.05
C PHE A 471 6.73 18.02 -0.22
N PHE A 472 7.68 17.09 -0.11
CA PHE A 472 8.63 16.85 -1.19
C PHE A 472 8.07 15.95 -2.29
N SER A 473 7.68 14.71 -1.97
CA SER A 473 7.25 13.72 -2.96
C SER A 473 6.01 14.14 -3.75
N PRO A 474 4.93 14.67 -3.15
CA PRO A 474 3.78 15.16 -3.90
C PRO A 474 4.09 16.35 -4.79
N THR A 475 4.91 17.29 -4.32
CA THR A 475 5.27 18.51 -5.05
C THR A 475 6.23 18.23 -6.20
N THR A 476 7.23 17.37 -5.98
CA THR A 476 8.20 17.00 -7.02
C THR A 476 7.68 15.95 -7.99
N GLY A 477 6.76 15.09 -7.56
CA GLY A 477 6.39 13.87 -8.27
C GLY A 477 7.47 12.80 -8.19
N PHE A 478 8.47 12.94 -7.32
CA PHE A 478 9.55 11.97 -7.12
C PHE A 478 9.09 10.80 -6.25
N PRO A 479 9.70 9.61 -6.41
CA PRO A 479 9.29 8.41 -5.70
C PRO A 479 9.65 8.45 -4.23
N SER A 480 8.87 7.75 -3.43
CA SER A 480 9.18 7.52 -2.02
C SER A 480 8.61 6.19 -1.52
N ILE A 481 9.33 5.57 -0.60
CA ILE A 481 9.01 4.26 -0.03
C ILE A 481 8.98 4.39 1.48
N ASN A 482 7.88 3.93 2.12
CA ASN A 482 7.83 3.75 3.56
C ASN A 482 8.22 2.34 3.94
N ILE A 483 9.08 2.20 4.95
CA ILE A 483 9.49 0.93 5.59
C ILE A 483 9.30 1.06 7.10
N PRO A 484 8.87 -0.01 7.81
CA PRO A 484 8.84 -0.01 9.28
C PRO A 484 10.23 0.26 9.88
N MET A 485 10.29 1.15 10.88
CA MET A 485 11.56 1.47 11.59
C MET A 485 11.53 1.11 13.08
N GLY A 486 10.42 0.59 13.58
CA GLY A 486 10.29 0.22 14.99
C GLY A 486 8.89 0.50 15.53
N TYR A 487 8.80 0.52 16.85
CA TYR A 487 7.53 0.73 17.58
C TYR A 487 7.75 1.70 18.74
N THR A 488 6.89 2.68 18.85
CA THR A 488 6.81 3.58 20.01
C THR A 488 5.77 3.06 20.99
N ARG A 489 5.92 3.40 22.29
CA ARG A 489 5.01 2.95 23.35
C ARG A 489 4.78 1.42 23.35
N GLY A 490 5.83 0.68 22.95
CA GLY A 490 5.84 -0.77 22.88
C GLY A 490 5.12 -1.39 21.70
N SER A 491 4.01 -0.83 21.21
CA SER A 491 3.15 -1.46 20.21
C SER A 491 2.78 -0.59 19.01
N LEU A 492 2.93 0.74 19.08
CA LEU A 492 2.53 1.64 18.01
C LEU A 492 3.59 1.71 16.89
N PRO A 493 3.30 1.27 15.66
CA PRO A 493 4.30 1.25 14.60
C PRO A 493 4.78 2.65 14.22
N ALA A 494 6.06 2.73 13.85
CA ALA A 494 6.69 3.89 13.25
C ALA A 494 7.40 3.50 11.96
N GLY A 495 7.39 4.39 10.96
CA GLY A 495 7.99 4.15 9.66
C GLY A 495 8.97 5.24 9.23
N ILE A 496 9.97 4.83 8.47
CA ILE A 496 10.93 5.70 7.79
C ILE A 496 10.57 5.81 6.30
N THR A 497 10.59 7.03 5.77
CA THR A 497 10.45 7.29 4.34
C THR A 497 11.83 7.40 3.71
N PHE A 498 12.07 6.61 2.67
CA PHE A 498 13.13 6.78 1.69
C PHE A 498 12.57 7.58 0.52
N PHE A 499 13.24 8.66 0.12
CA PHE A 499 12.85 9.54 -0.96
C PHE A 499 13.99 9.66 -1.96
N GLY A 500 13.71 9.49 -3.25
CA GLY A 500 14.72 9.38 -4.29
C GLY A 500 14.48 10.25 -5.51
N ARG A 501 15.33 10.08 -6.52
CA ARG A 501 15.23 10.76 -7.82
C ARG A 501 14.09 10.19 -8.64
N ALA A 502 13.49 11.03 -9.47
CA ALA A 502 12.50 10.56 -10.44
C ALA A 502 13.09 9.46 -11.36
N TRP A 503 12.30 8.45 -11.64
CA TRP A 503 12.62 7.34 -12.55
C TRP A 503 13.76 6.42 -12.06
N ASP A 504 14.24 6.63 -10.85
CA ASP A 504 15.28 5.81 -10.22
C ASP A 504 14.72 4.99 -9.03
N GLU A 505 13.55 4.43 -9.24
CA GLU A 505 12.95 3.49 -8.28
C GLU A 505 13.91 2.34 -7.95
N SER A 506 14.74 1.92 -8.90
CA SER A 506 15.69 0.80 -8.69
C SER A 506 16.70 1.10 -7.58
N THR A 507 17.31 2.29 -7.58
CA THR A 507 18.21 2.71 -6.50
C THR A 507 17.46 2.82 -5.16
N LEU A 508 16.28 3.45 -5.19
CA LEU A 508 15.48 3.65 -3.98
C LEU A 508 15.01 2.32 -3.37
N ILE A 509 14.55 1.38 -4.21
CA ILE A 509 14.18 0.02 -3.81
C ILE A 509 15.39 -0.70 -3.21
N ALA A 510 16.56 -0.61 -3.83
CA ALA A 510 17.75 -1.32 -3.37
C ALA A 510 18.16 -0.88 -1.95
N VAL A 511 18.23 0.41 -1.67
CA VAL A 511 18.63 0.91 -0.34
C VAL A 511 17.54 0.64 0.71
N ALA A 512 16.25 0.81 0.35
CA ALA A 512 15.14 0.53 1.26
C ALA A 512 15.02 -0.98 1.57
N TYR A 513 15.25 -1.84 0.57
CA TYR A 513 15.26 -3.29 0.75
C TYR A 513 16.42 -3.75 1.64
N SER A 514 17.62 -3.23 1.38
CA SER A 514 18.78 -3.52 2.22
C SER A 514 18.51 -3.15 3.69
N TYR A 515 17.88 -1.99 3.95
CA TYR A 515 17.46 -1.59 5.28
C TYR A 515 16.44 -2.58 5.89
N GLU A 516 15.38 -2.92 5.16
CA GLU A 516 14.36 -3.88 5.61
C GLU A 516 14.98 -5.22 5.98
N GLN A 517 15.91 -5.76 5.16
CA GLN A 517 16.54 -7.05 5.40
C GLN A 517 17.48 -7.07 6.60
N GLN A 518 18.15 -5.95 6.89
CA GLN A 518 19.04 -5.83 8.05
C GLN A 518 18.27 -5.71 9.37
N THR A 519 17.08 -5.09 9.35
CA THR A 519 16.37 -4.72 10.58
C THR A 519 15.15 -5.59 10.88
N LYS A 520 14.39 -5.99 9.86
CA LYS A 520 13.17 -6.82 9.98
C LYS A 520 12.22 -6.38 11.09
N HIS A 521 11.97 -5.08 11.19
CA HIS A 521 11.20 -4.48 12.29
C HIS A 521 9.74 -4.91 12.34
N ARG A 522 9.13 -5.37 11.22
CA ARG A 522 7.72 -5.75 11.22
C ARG A 522 7.43 -6.89 12.19
N ARG A 523 6.34 -6.74 12.95
CA ARG A 523 5.68 -7.78 13.76
C ARG A 523 4.21 -7.82 13.39
N PRO A 524 3.53 -8.99 13.40
CA PRO A 524 2.08 -9.04 13.23
C PRO A 524 1.36 -8.39 14.43
N PRO A 525 0.16 -7.81 14.24
CA PRO A 525 -0.63 -7.28 15.36
C PRO A 525 -1.17 -8.41 16.24
N GLU A 526 -1.10 -8.24 17.56
CA GLU A 526 -1.57 -9.21 18.54
C GLU A 526 -3.11 -9.32 18.60
N THR A 527 -3.83 -8.30 18.12
CA THR A 527 -5.31 -8.27 18.12
C THR A 527 -5.93 -9.21 17.10
N THR A 528 -5.14 -9.72 16.15
CA THR A 528 -5.59 -10.64 15.08
C THR A 528 -4.72 -11.88 15.00
N PRO A 529 -4.69 -12.71 16.08
CA PRO A 529 -3.84 -13.90 16.15
C PRO A 529 -4.23 -14.94 15.08
N PRO A 530 -3.45 -16.03 14.93
CA PRO A 530 -3.85 -17.18 14.12
C PRO A 530 -5.22 -17.73 14.55
N LEU A 531 -6.07 -18.05 13.58
CA LEU A 531 -7.33 -18.75 13.85
C LEU A 531 -7.02 -20.21 14.22
N ARG A 532 -7.63 -20.69 15.29
CA ARG A 532 -7.52 -22.08 15.77
C ARG A 532 -8.46 -23.00 15.00
#